data_462b1884cbbbe618b752ee99f99156a7
#
_entry.id   462b1884cbbbe618b752ee99f99156a7
#
_cell.length_a   1.000
_cell.length_b   1.000
_cell.length_c   1.000
_cell.angle_alpha   90.00
_cell.angle_beta   90.00
_cell.angle_gamma   90.00
#
_symmetry.space_group_name_H-M   'P 1'
#
loop_
_entity.id
_entity.type
_entity.pdbx_description
1 polymer ?
#
loop_
_entity_poly.entity_id
_entity_poly.type
_entity_poly.pdbx_seq_one_letter_code
_entity_poly.pdbx_strand_id
1 'polypeptide(L)' 'MTYKVTEEGNISTVHLDGEIDMDVTEKAKEVIMPLIEAKKEVHLNLKEVQYMDSSGISVLIESHQKAMELGTKVT' A
#
# COMPACT_ATOMS: atom_id res chain seq x y z
N MET A 1 -0.46 2.00 -15.40
CA MET A 1 -1.63 2.39 -14.60
C MET A 1 -1.29 2.32 -13.13
N THR A 2 -1.60 3.37 -12.41
CA THR A 2 -1.27 3.45 -11.00
C THR A 2 -2.54 3.42 -10.16
N TYR A 3 -2.39 2.99 -8.92
CA TYR A 3 -3.51 2.98 -7.99
C TYR A 3 -3.82 4.39 -7.53
N LYS A 4 -5.09 4.63 -7.25
CA LYS A 4 -5.55 5.94 -6.80
C LYS A 4 -5.10 6.18 -5.36
N VAL A 5 -4.67 7.40 -5.08
CA VAL A 5 -4.29 7.81 -3.72
C VAL A 5 -5.10 9.03 -3.35
N THR A 6 -5.74 8.99 -2.20
CA THR A 6 -6.42 10.15 -1.64
C THR A 6 -5.75 10.53 -0.34
N GLU A 7 -5.73 11.83 -0.03
CA GLU A 7 -5.08 12.31 1.18
C GLU A 7 -6.03 13.14 2.00
N GLU A 8 -5.94 12.96 3.31
CA GLU A 8 -6.74 13.72 4.26
C GLU A 8 -5.88 13.94 5.49
N GLY A 9 -5.42 15.19 5.69
CA GLY A 9 -4.48 15.49 6.75
C GLY A 9 -3.18 14.74 6.52
N ASN A 10 -2.71 14.00 7.52
CA ASN A 10 -1.49 13.20 7.40
C ASN A 10 -1.76 11.76 6.99
N ILE A 11 -2.99 11.46 6.58
CA ILE A 11 -3.38 10.11 6.20
C ILE A 11 -3.48 10.04 4.68
N SER A 12 -2.75 9.08 4.09
CA SER A 12 -2.83 8.78 2.67
C SER A 12 -3.50 7.43 2.51
N THR A 13 -4.58 7.38 1.73
CA THR A 13 -5.28 6.13 1.47
C THR A 13 -4.94 5.68 0.05
N VAL A 14 -4.40 4.47 -0.06
CA VAL A 14 -4.10 3.87 -1.35
C VAL A 14 -5.24 2.91 -1.69
N HIS A 15 -5.89 3.17 -2.80
CA HIS A 15 -7.04 2.36 -3.23
C HIS A 15 -6.54 1.29 -4.19
N LEU A 16 -6.35 0.09 -3.67
CA LEU A 16 -5.95 -1.05 -4.49
C LEU A 16 -7.20 -1.64 -5.15
N ASP A 17 -7.04 -2.18 -6.35
CA ASP A 17 -8.18 -2.77 -7.05
C ASP A 17 -7.73 -3.94 -7.91
N GLY A 18 -8.70 -4.72 -8.35
CA GLY A 18 -8.47 -5.82 -9.27
C GLY A 18 -7.70 -6.96 -8.63
N GLU A 19 -6.78 -7.52 -9.38
CA GLU A 19 -5.98 -8.65 -8.93
C GLU A 19 -4.60 -8.16 -8.51
N ILE A 20 -4.23 -8.49 -7.30
CA ILE A 20 -2.91 -8.11 -6.77
C ILE A 20 -2.04 -9.35 -6.78
N ASP A 21 -1.40 -9.58 -7.91
CA ASP A 21 -0.54 -10.72 -8.12
C ASP A 21 0.90 -10.27 -8.37
N MET A 22 1.75 -11.23 -8.72
CA MET A 22 3.17 -10.98 -8.91
C MET A 22 3.45 -9.91 -9.97
N ASP A 23 2.56 -9.78 -10.95
CA ASP A 23 2.76 -8.82 -12.05
C ASP A 23 2.56 -7.38 -11.63
N VAL A 24 1.78 -7.13 -10.57
CA VAL A 24 1.45 -5.76 -10.16
C VAL A 24 2.06 -5.36 -8.82
N THR A 25 2.74 -6.27 -8.11
CA THR A 25 3.29 -5.96 -6.79
C THR A 25 4.30 -4.82 -6.83
N GLU A 26 5.13 -4.77 -7.89
CA GLU A 26 6.10 -3.67 -8.00
C GLU A 26 5.40 -2.33 -8.14
N LYS A 27 4.31 -2.28 -8.90
CA LYS A 27 3.53 -1.04 -9.05
C LYS A 27 2.91 -0.63 -7.72
N ALA A 28 2.39 -1.59 -6.97
CA ALA A 28 1.82 -1.30 -5.66
C ALA A 28 2.89 -0.72 -4.73
N LYS A 29 4.08 -1.31 -4.72
CA LYS A 29 5.18 -0.81 -3.90
C LYS A 29 5.59 0.60 -4.31
N GLU A 30 5.62 0.88 -5.62
CA GLU A 30 6.00 2.20 -6.12
C GLU A 30 5.05 3.29 -5.63
N VAL A 31 3.80 2.94 -5.35
CA VAL A 31 2.83 3.89 -4.83
C VAL A 31 2.93 3.97 -3.30
N ILE A 32 3.04 2.83 -2.64
CA ILE A 32 2.97 2.75 -1.18
C ILE A 32 4.25 3.23 -0.50
N MET A 33 5.40 2.76 -0.95
CA MET A 33 6.65 3.00 -0.24
C MET A 33 7.03 4.48 -0.12
N PRO A 34 6.89 5.31 -1.17
CA PRO A 34 7.20 6.74 -1.01
C PRO A 34 6.35 7.43 0.05
N LEU A 35 5.10 6.99 0.21
CA LEU A 35 4.21 7.58 1.23
C LEU A 35 4.71 7.23 2.63
N ILE A 36 5.16 6.00 2.81
CA ILE A 36 5.70 5.57 4.10
C ILE A 36 7.00 6.32 4.38
N GLU A 37 7.85 6.49 3.36
CA GLU A 37 9.11 7.19 3.51
C GLU A 37 8.89 8.66 3.84
N ALA A 38 7.77 9.22 3.41
CA ALA A 38 7.39 10.58 3.78
C ALA A 38 6.78 10.64 5.18
N LYS A 39 6.75 9.51 5.88
CA LYS A 39 6.23 9.38 7.25
C LYS A 39 4.76 9.71 7.36
N LYS A 40 4.02 9.45 6.31
CA LYS A 40 2.57 9.57 6.35
C LYS A 40 1.97 8.29 6.92
N GLU A 41 0.80 8.43 7.53
CA GLU A 41 0.04 7.25 7.92
C GLU A 41 -0.66 6.75 6.67
N VAL A 42 -0.46 5.47 6.33
CA VAL A 42 -0.97 4.91 5.08
C VAL A 42 -2.09 3.92 5.37
N HIS A 43 -3.22 4.14 4.73
CA HIS A 43 -4.35 3.21 4.78
C HIS A 43 -4.43 2.50 3.44
N LEU A 44 -4.46 1.18 3.47
CA LEU A 44 -4.59 0.38 2.26
C LEU A 44 -6.04 -0.07 2.13
N ASN A 45 -6.75 0.52 1.16
CA ASN A 45 -8.15 0.19 0.95
C ASN A 45 -8.23 -0.99 -0.02
N LEU A 46 -8.74 -2.12 0.47
CA LEU A 46 -8.83 -3.36 -0.31
C LEU A 46 -10.24 -3.65 -0.79
N LYS A 47 -11.13 -2.68 -0.67
CA LYS A 47 -12.55 -2.88 -0.97
C LYS A 47 -12.77 -3.35 -2.40
N GLU A 48 -11.98 -2.85 -3.34
CA GLU A 48 -12.12 -3.17 -4.75
C GLU A 48 -11.17 -4.28 -5.22
N VAL A 49 -10.44 -4.89 -4.30
CA VAL A 49 -9.55 -6.00 -4.63
C VAL A 49 -10.37 -7.26 -4.78
N GLN A 50 -10.25 -7.91 -5.94
CA GLN A 50 -10.99 -9.14 -6.24
C GLN A 50 -10.20 -10.39 -5.92
N TYR A 51 -8.87 -10.30 -5.94
CA TYR A 51 -8.00 -11.43 -5.71
C TYR A 51 -6.64 -10.94 -5.26
N MET A 52 -6.02 -11.68 -4.34
CA MET A 52 -4.67 -11.37 -3.88
C MET A 52 -3.96 -12.68 -3.58
N ASP A 53 -2.80 -12.89 -4.19
CA ASP A 53 -2.01 -14.08 -3.90
C ASP A 53 -0.96 -13.75 -2.84
N SER A 54 -0.05 -14.70 -2.60
CA SER A 54 0.98 -14.53 -1.56
C SER A 54 1.91 -13.34 -1.86
N SER A 55 2.09 -13.00 -3.15
CA SER A 55 2.91 -11.85 -3.51
C SER A 55 2.28 -10.55 -3.02
N GLY A 56 0.95 -10.45 -3.14
CA GLY A 56 0.22 -9.28 -2.64
C GLY A 56 0.28 -9.20 -1.13
N ILE A 57 0.10 -10.33 -0.46
CA ILE A 57 0.18 -10.38 0.99
C ILE A 57 1.57 -9.95 1.45
N SER A 58 2.62 -10.35 0.74
CA SER A 58 3.98 -9.94 1.06
C SER A 58 4.16 -8.42 1.00
N VAL A 59 3.51 -7.76 0.03
CA VAL A 59 3.56 -6.30 -0.05
C VAL A 59 2.96 -5.67 1.19
N LEU A 60 1.84 -6.21 1.67
CA LEU A 60 1.20 -5.70 2.88
C LEU A 60 2.11 -5.85 4.10
N ILE A 61 2.77 -7.00 4.23
CA ILE A 61 3.67 -7.26 5.33
C ILE A 61 4.89 -6.34 5.27
N GLU A 62 5.50 -6.21 4.10
CA GLU A 62 6.67 -5.34 3.91
C GLU A 62 6.32 -3.88 4.21
N SER A 63 5.13 -3.44 3.78
CA SER A 63 4.68 -2.08 4.03
C SER A 63 4.54 -1.83 5.52
N HIS A 64 3.95 -2.78 6.24
CA HIS A 64 3.79 -2.67 7.69
C HIS A 64 5.14 -2.59 8.39
N GLN A 65 6.08 -3.47 8.00
CA GLN A 65 7.40 -3.49 8.61
C GLN A 65 8.17 -2.19 8.34
N LYS A 66 8.07 -1.69 7.12
CA LYS A 66 8.74 -0.43 6.76
C LYS A 66 8.18 0.73 7.58
N ALA A 67 6.87 0.76 7.75
CA ALA A 67 6.23 1.81 8.54
C ALA A 67 6.70 1.77 9.99
N MET A 68 6.80 0.57 10.56
CA MET A 68 7.29 0.43 11.93
C MET A 68 8.72 0.93 12.07
N GLU A 69 9.58 0.63 11.09
CA GLU A 69 10.96 1.10 11.10
C GLU A 69 11.05 2.61 11.10
N LEU A 70 10.15 3.27 10.40
CA LEU A 70 10.19 4.73 10.25
C LEU A 70 9.31 5.48 11.25
N GLY A 71 8.64 4.75 12.15
CA GLY A 71 7.83 5.37 13.18
C GLY A 71 6.48 5.87 12.70
N THR A 72 5.98 5.34 11.57
CA THR A 72 4.64 5.61 11.10
C THR A 72 3.85 4.30 11.10
N LYS A 73 2.69 4.26 10.47
CA LYS A 73 1.91 3.04 10.45
C LYS A 73 1.16 2.83 9.15
N VAL A 74 0.89 1.57 8.87
CA VAL A 74 0.07 1.12 7.74
C VAL A 74 -1.07 0.29 8.31
N THR A 75 -2.28 0.58 7.88
CA THR A 75 -3.47 -0.15 8.34
C THR A 75 -4.36 -0.60 7.19
#